data_8386aa3973d26c9d7f2551ff1b56904d
#
_entry.id   8386aa3973d26c9d7f2551ff1b56904d
#
_cell.length_a   1.000
_cell.length_b   1.000
_cell.length_c   1.000
_cell.angle_alpha   90.00
_cell.angle_beta   90.00
_cell.angle_gamma   90.00
#
_symmetry.space_group_name_H-M   'P 1'
#
loop_
_entity.id
_entity.type
_entity.pdbx_description
1 polymer ?
#
loop_
_entity_poly.entity_id
_entity_poly.type
_entity_poly.pdbx_seq_one_letter_code
_entity_poly.pdbx_strand_id
1 'polypeptide(L)'
;MTVMQILRMVLVNLNSLIGFIFGLTSSVGFSVFSVTLRWRKETPKFTTVAIAGLFCFLFATMVILFTKQQFFSTSYNSSMFSLHGTLVCLGLILYSIGSKAIPAAELTLLSLTEVIGGIFWVWLPLFGINEIPSTNTIVGGFFLFVSLIYYSLIMRWNKRYIALN
;
A
#
# COMPACT_ATOMS: atom_id res chain seq x y z
N MET A 1 -30.59 -13.78 22.01
CA MET A 1 -29.22 -13.32 21.72
C MET A 1 -28.47 -13.24 23.03
N THR A 2 -27.43 -14.03 23.25
CA THR A 2 -26.69 -14.04 24.51
C THR A 2 -25.80 -12.80 24.62
N VAL A 3 -25.57 -12.31 25.86
CA VAL A 3 -24.69 -11.15 26.15
C VAL A 3 -23.31 -11.33 25.49
N MET A 4 -22.80 -12.57 25.45
CA MET A 4 -21.54 -12.93 24.74
C MET A 4 -21.58 -12.63 23.25
N GLN A 5 -22.71 -12.87 22.57
CA GLN A 5 -22.84 -12.59 21.13
C GLN A 5 -22.86 -11.08 20.84
N ILE A 6 -23.51 -10.31 21.71
CA ILE A 6 -23.56 -8.84 21.60
C ILE A 6 -22.15 -8.27 21.82
N LEU A 7 -21.43 -8.74 22.85
CA LEU A 7 -20.06 -8.31 23.14
C LEU A 7 -19.09 -8.61 21.99
N ARG A 8 -19.20 -9.80 21.40
CA ARG A 8 -18.40 -10.20 20.23
C ARG A 8 -18.67 -9.33 19.01
N MET A 9 -19.94 -9.00 18.77
CA MET A 9 -20.35 -8.13 17.65
C MET A 9 -19.82 -6.70 17.81
N VAL A 10 -19.86 -6.14 19.03
CA VAL A 10 -19.33 -4.81 19.34
C VAL A 10 -17.79 -4.79 19.18
N LEU A 11 -17.07 -5.81 19.67
CA LEU A 11 -15.62 -5.90 19.53
C LEU A 11 -15.18 -6.03 18.07
N VAL A 12 -15.89 -6.81 17.26
CA VAL A 12 -15.59 -6.95 15.81
C VAL A 12 -15.80 -5.60 15.10
N ASN A 13 -16.85 -4.87 15.41
CA ASN A 13 -17.13 -3.56 14.82
C ASN A 13 -16.09 -2.51 15.23
N LEU A 14 -15.65 -2.50 16.49
CA LEU A 14 -14.59 -1.60 16.96
C LEU A 14 -13.24 -1.90 16.27
N ASN A 15 -12.86 -3.16 16.16
CA ASN A 15 -11.63 -3.55 15.47
C ASN A 15 -11.67 -3.17 13.99
N SER A 16 -12.82 -3.32 13.34
CA SER A 16 -13.03 -2.90 11.95
C SER A 16 -12.91 -1.38 11.79
N LEU A 17 -13.50 -0.59 12.71
CA LEU A 17 -13.38 0.86 12.69
C LEU A 17 -11.94 1.34 12.88
N ILE A 18 -11.21 0.74 13.82
CA ILE A 18 -9.80 1.05 14.08
C ILE A 18 -8.97 0.74 12.83
N GLY A 19 -9.18 -0.44 12.21
CA GLY A 19 -8.52 -0.81 10.97
C GLY A 19 -8.79 0.18 9.82
N PHE A 20 -10.03 0.65 9.71
CA PHE A 20 -10.41 1.66 8.72
C PHE A 20 -9.71 3.01 8.95
N ILE A 21 -9.61 3.47 10.20
CA ILE A 21 -8.89 4.71 10.54
C ILE A 21 -7.40 4.59 10.21
N PHE A 22 -6.76 3.46 10.53
CA PHE A 22 -5.37 3.22 10.17
C PHE A 22 -5.18 3.19 8.65
N GLY A 23 -6.10 2.56 7.91
CA GLY A 23 -6.08 2.54 6.45
C GLY A 23 -6.18 3.95 5.85
N LEU A 24 -7.10 4.79 6.36
CA LEU A 24 -7.21 6.19 5.93
C LEU A 24 -5.94 7.00 6.24
N THR A 25 -5.39 6.85 7.43
CA THR A 25 -4.16 7.54 7.82
C THR A 25 -2.99 7.14 6.92
N SER A 26 -2.86 5.85 6.62
CA SER A 26 -1.84 5.34 5.69
C SER A 26 -2.02 5.90 4.29
N SER A 27 -3.26 5.96 3.79
CA SER A 27 -3.58 6.50 2.45
C SER A 27 -3.22 7.99 2.34
N VAL A 28 -3.54 8.78 3.37
CA VAL A 28 -3.17 10.20 3.42
C VAL A 28 -1.65 10.34 3.45
N GLY A 29 -0.95 9.56 4.28
CA GLY A 29 0.51 9.56 4.35
C GLY A 29 1.15 9.23 3.00
N PHE A 30 0.66 8.20 2.31
CA PHE A 30 1.16 7.82 0.99
C PHE A 30 0.88 8.89 -0.08
N SER A 31 -0.28 9.55 -0.02
CA SER A 31 -0.61 10.65 -0.92
C SER A 31 0.32 11.85 -0.73
N VAL A 32 0.56 12.25 0.51
CA VAL A 32 1.51 13.33 0.86
C VAL A 32 2.92 12.98 0.38
N PHE A 33 3.37 11.73 0.61
CA PHE A 33 4.65 11.24 0.12
C PHE A 33 4.77 11.36 -1.41
N SER A 34 3.76 10.91 -2.15
CA SER A 34 3.73 10.93 -3.62
C SER A 34 3.76 12.35 -4.18
N VAL A 35 2.97 13.26 -3.61
CA VAL A 35 2.94 14.68 -4.01
C VAL A 35 4.28 15.34 -3.71
N THR A 36 4.86 15.09 -2.52
CA THR A 36 6.15 15.65 -2.13
C THR A 36 7.28 15.17 -3.04
N LEU A 37 7.32 13.88 -3.38
CA LEU A 37 8.27 13.32 -4.34
C LEU A 37 8.18 14.00 -5.71
N ARG A 38 6.99 14.32 -6.16
CA ARG A 38 6.77 15.00 -7.43
C ARG A 38 7.11 16.48 -7.37
N TRP A 39 6.75 17.15 -6.29
CA TRP A 39 7.04 18.57 -6.08
C TRP A 39 8.54 18.83 -6.01
N ARG A 40 9.26 18.00 -5.27
CA ARG A 40 10.71 18.06 -5.08
C ARG A 40 11.45 17.13 -6.04
N LYS A 41 11.31 17.34 -7.36
CA LYS A 41 11.93 16.45 -8.39
C LYS A 41 13.45 16.34 -8.26
N GLU A 42 14.10 17.43 -7.89
CA GLU A 42 15.57 17.53 -7.83
C GLU A 42 16.20 16.86 -6.60
N THR A 43 15.38 16.52 -5.58
CA THR A 43 15.91 15.82 -4.40
C THR A 43 16.43 14.44 -4.75
N PRO A 44 17.56 14.00 -4.16
CA PRO A 44 18.08 12.66 -4.33
C PRO A 44 17.07 11.61 -3.84
N LYS A 45 16.54 10.79 -4.76
CA LYS A 45 15.44 9.86 -4.45
C LYS A 45 15.85 8.76 -3.48
N PHE A 46 17.08 8.27 -3.58
CA PHE A 46 17.62 7.29 -2.64
C PHE A 46 17.69 7.83 -1.21
N THR A 47 18.17 9.05 -1.03
CA THR A 47 18.25 9.69 0.29
C THR A 47 16.88 9.89 0.89
N THR A 48 15.89 10.28 0.09
CA THR A 48 14.50 10.46 0.56
C THR A 48 13.91 9.14 1.07
N VAL A 49 14.09 8.03 0.33
CA VAL A 49 13.62 6.71 0.75
C VAL A 49 14.39 6.21 1.97
N ALA A 50 15.72 6.42 2.02
CA ALA A 50 16.53 6.03 3.15
C ALA A 50 16.12 6.74 4.45
N ILE A 51 15.88 8.05 4.39
CA ILE A 51 15.40 8.84 5.54
C ILE A 51 14.01 8.36 5.97
N ALA A 52 13.08 8.13 5.04
CA ALA A 52 11.77 7.60 5.35
C ALA A 52 11.86 6.23 6.03
N GLY A 53 12.72 5.34 5.53
CA GLY A 53 12.99 4.03 6.14
C GLY A 53 13.57 4.15 7.55
N LEU A 54 14.48 5.11 7.77
CA LEU A 54 15.05 5.38 9.10
C LEU A 54 13.97 5.81 10.09
N PHE A 55 13.09 6.75 9.71
CA PHE A 55 11.97 7.16 10.57
C PHE A 55 11.02 5.99 10.86
N CYS A 56 10.70 5.18 9.87
CA CYS A 56 9.89 3.98 10.05
C CYS A 56 10.53 3.01 11.05
N PHE A 57 11.83 2.77 10.92
CA PHE A 57 12.59 1.92 11.82
C PHE A 57 12.60 2.46 13.26
N LEU A 58 12.86 3.74 13.44
CA LEU A 58 12.86 4.38 14.76
C LEU A 58 11.48 4.30 15.42
N PHE A 59 10.43 4.60 14.66
CA PHE A 59 9.05 4.50 15.16
C PHE A 59 8.68 3.07 15.54
N ALA A 60 8.97 2.09 14.68
CA ALA A 60 8.71 0.68 14.97
C ALA A 60 9.47 0.19 16.20
N THR A 61 10.75 0.58 16.33
CA THR A 61 11.57 0.29 17.52
C THR A 61 10.94 0.86 18.77
N MET A 62 10.50 2.12 18.72
CA MET A 62 9.84 2.77 19.84
C MET A 62 8.56 2.00 20.26
N VAL A 63 7.73 1.61 19.31
CA VAL A 63 6.50 0.83 19.58
C VAL A 63 6.85 -0.51 20.24
N ILE A 64 7.85 -1.23 19.72
CA ILE A 64 8.27 -2.54 20.27
C ILE A 64 8.75 -2.38 21.73
N LEU A 65 9.52 -1.34 22.02
CA LEU A 65 10.00 -1.06 23.37
C LEU A 65 8.84 -0.77 24.34
N PHE A 66 7.85 0.01 23.91
CA PHE A 66 6.67 0.30 24.75
C PHE A 66 5.76 -0.91 24.95
N THR A 67 5.60 -1.75 23.92
CA THR A 67 4.74 -2.93 23.98
C THR A 67 5.46 -4.15 24.58
N LYS A 68 6.78 -4.03 24.91
CA LYS A 68 7.63 -5.11 25.44
C LYS A 68 7.59 -6.38 24.57
N GLN A 69 7.45 -6.22 23.27
CA GLN A 69 7.47 -7.35 22.35
C GLN A 69 8.90 -7.78 22.03
N GLN A 70 9.07 -9.03 21.61
CA GLN A 70 10.38 -9.56 21.24
C GLN A 70 10.84 -8.95 19.93
N PHE A 71 12.07 -8.42 19.90
CA PHE A 71 12.70 -7.84 18.71
C PHE A 71 13.00 -8.88 17.63
N PHE A 72 13.42 -10.07 18.06
CA PHE A 72 13.78 -11.17 17.17
C PHE A 72 12.82 -12.32 17.35
N SER A 73 12.27 -12.77 16.26
CA SER A 73 11.46 -13.99 16.14
C SER A 73 12.35 -15.16 15.73
N THR A 74 11.74 -16.28 15.39
CA THR A 74 12.44 -17.44 14.84
C THR A 74 13.26 -17.06 13.59
N SER A 75 14.41 -17.73 13.35
CA SER A 75 15.29 -17.45 12.20
C SER A 75 14.55 -17.45 10.85
N TYR A 76 13.57 -18.34 10.68
CA TYR A 76 12.70 -18.38 9.50
C TYR A 76 11.89 -17.07 9.34
N ASN A 77 11.23 -16.62 10.39
CA ASN A 77 10.44 -15.39 10.35
C ASN A 77 11.32 -14.17 10.11
N SER A 78 12.52 -14.13 10.72
CA SER A 78 13.47 -13.03 10.53
C SER A 78 13.95 -12.94 9.07
N SER A 79 14.19 -14.08 8.41
CA SER A 79 14.56 -14.09 6.98
C SER A 79 13.42 -13.62 6.08
N MET A 80 12.17 -14.01 6.38
CA MET A 80 10.99 -13.56 5.63
C MET A 80 10.75 -12.05 5.81
N PHE A 81 10.91 -11.51 7.01
CA PHE A 81 10.82 -10.07 7.25
C PHE A 81 11.91 -9.29 6.51
N SER A 82 13.15 -9.81 6.48
CA SER A 82 14.24 -9.18 5.74
C SER A 82 14.01 -9.20 4.24
N LEU A 83 13.51 -10.30 3.69
CA LEU A 83 13.15 -10.41 2.28
C LEU A 83 12.04 -9.44 1.93
N HIS A 84 10.96 -9.41 2.73
CA HIS A 84 9.85 -8.49 2.52
C HIS A 84 10.30 -7.02 2.58
N GLY A 85 11.07 -6.64 3.61
CA GLY A 85 11.59 -5.29 3.75
C GLY A 85 12.48 -4.87 2.57
N THR A 86 13.30 -5.78 2.05
CA THR A 86 14.14 -5.53 0.87
C THR A 86 13.28 -5.29 -0.38
N LEU A 87 12.26 -6.11 -0.61
CA LEU A 87 11.35 -5.95 -1.76
C LEU A 87 10.57 -4.64 -1.69
N VAL A 88 10.06 -4.28 -0.51
CA VAL A 88 9.36 -2.99 -0.29
C VAL A 88 10.32 -1.82 -0.52
N CYS A 89 11.54 -1.88 -0.03
CA CYS A 89 12.56 -0.85 -0.24
C CYS A 89 12.85 -0.64 -1.73
N LEU A 90 13.07 -1.73 -2.47
CA LEU A 90 13.27 -1.68 -3.92
C LEU A 90 12.06 -1.08 -4.64
N GLY A 91 10.85 -1.48 -4.27
CA GLY A 91 9.61 -0.92 -4.81
C GLY A 91 9.49 0.59 -4.58
N LEU A 92 9.77 1.06 -3.36
CA LEU A 92 9.75 2.49 -3.02
C LEU A 92 10.82 3.29 -3.77
N ILE A 93 12.01 2.71 -3.99
CA ILE A 93 13.06 3.33 -4.80
C ILE A 93 12.60 3.49 -6.24
N LEU A 94 12.08 2.43 -6.85
CA LEU A 94 11.56 2.46 -8.22
C LEU A 94 10.39 3.45 -8.36
N TYR A 95 9.48 3.45 -7.40
CA TYR A 95 8.39 4.42 -7.30
C TYR A 95 8.91 5.87 -7.24
N SER A 96 9.91 6.12 -6.40
CA SER A 96 10.54 7.43 -6.26
C SER A 96 11.24 7.90 -7.55
N ILE A 97 11.88 6.98 -8.28
CA ILE A 97 12.48 7.28 -9.59
C ILE A 97 11.39 7.60 -10.61
N GLY A 98 10.32 6.80 -10.65
CA GLY A 98 9.17 7.00 -11.53
C GLY A 98 8.48 8.35 -11.32
N SER A 99 8.48 8.87 -10.09
CA SER A 99 7.90 10.16 -9.75
C SER A 99 8.52 11.36 -10.50
N LYS A 100 9.72 11.21 -11.06
CA LYS A 100 10.35 12.25 -11.89
C LYS A 100 9.66 12.41 -13.24
N ALA A 101 9.23 11.32 -13.84
CA ALA A 101 8.67 11.28 -15.20
C ALA A 101 7.14 11.32 -15.20
N ILE A 102 6.49 10.71 -14.21
CA ILE A 102 5.04 10.49 -14.17
C ILE A 102 4.39 11.46 -13.17
N PRO A 103 3.24 12.11 -13.50
CA PRO A 103 2.47 12.91 -12.54
C PRO A 103 2.07 12.10 -11.30
N ALA A 104 1.96 12.78 -10.14
CA ALA A 104 1.67 12.10 -8.88
C ALA A 104 0.35 11.30 -8.92
N ALA A 105 -0.69 11.86 -9.56
CA ALA A 105 -1.97 11.17 -9.72
C ALA A 105 -1.86 9.89 -10.56
N GLU A 106 -1.11 9.92 -11.67
CA GLU A 106 -0.89 8.73 -12.50
C GLU A 106 -0.06 7.68 -11.74
N LEU A 107 0.93 8.13 -10.98
CA LEU A 107 1.81 7.25 -10.21
C LEU A 107 1.05 6.55 -9.07
N THR A 108 0.17 7.27 -8.37
CA THR A 108 -0.69 6.68 -7.33
C THR A 108 -1.74 5.73 -7.92
N LEU A 109 -2.29 6.03 -9.09
CA LEU A 109 -3.19 5.11 -9.78
C LEU A 109 -2.47 3.83 -10.22
N LEU A 110 -1.21 3.95 -10.66
CA LEU A 110 -0.39 2.79 -11.00
C LEU A 110 -0.15 1.90 -9.78
N SER A 111 0.03 2.48 -8.58
CA SER A 111 0.19 1.70 -7.35
C SER A 111 -1.07 0.90 -6.96
N LEU A 112 -2.27 1.30 -7.42
CA LEU A 112 -3.49 0.51 -7.21
C LEU A 112 -3.47 -0.83 -7.94
N THR A 113 -2.63 -1.00 -8.97
CA THR A 113 -2.43 -2.32 -9.62
C THR A 113 -1.80 -3.33 -8.67
N GLU A 114 -1.07 -2.87 -7.64
CA GLU A 114 -0.53 -3.69 -6.56
C GLU A 114 -1.66 -4.40 -5.78
N VAL A 115 -2.77 -3.70 -5.53
CA VAL A 115 -3.94 -4.28 -4.83
C VAL A 115 -4.53 -5.42 -5.65
N ILE A 116 -4.68 -5.22 -6.97
CA ILE A 116 -5.20 -6.24 -7.87
C ILE A 116 -4.22 -7.43 -7.93
N GLY A 117 -2.93 -7.15 -8.06
CA GLY A 117 -1.87 -8.14 -8.03
C GLY A 117 -1.84 -8.93 -6.72
N GLY A 118 -2.01 -8.27 -5.58
CA GLY A 118 -2.07 -8.89 -4.26
C GLY A 118 -3.23 -9.88 -4.14
N ILE A 119 -4.44 -9.49 -4.57
CA ILE A 119 -5.61 -10.37 -4.59
C ILE A 119 -5.35 -11.59 -5.48
N PHE A 120 -4.76 -11.38 -6.66
CA PHE A 120 -4.44 -12.45 -7.60
C PHE A 120 -3.42 -13.44 -7.02
N TRP A 121 -2.36 -12.96 -6.35
CA TRP A 121 -1.35 -13.81 -5.72
C TRP A 121 -1.90 -14.67 -4.59
N VAL A 122 -2.79 -14.13 -3.76
CA VAL A 122 -3.42 -14.88 -2.65
C VAL A 122 -4.41 -15.91 -3.16
N TRP A 123 -5.03 -15.65 -4.31
CA TRP A 123 -5.96 -16.59 -4.95
C TRP A 123 -5.24 -17.74 -5.65
N LEU A 124 -4.01 -17.54 -6.13
CA LEU A 124 -3.23 -18.60 -6.76
C LEU A 124 -2.68 -19.58 -5.70
N PRO A 125 -2.91 -20.89 -5.84
CA PRO A 125 -2.46 -21.89 -4.85
C PRO A 125 -0.95 -22.16 -4.91
N LEU A 126 -0.14 -21.20 -5.38
CA LEU A 126 1.30 -21.37 -5.58
C LEU A 126 2.09 -21.41 -4.27
N PHE A 127 1.58 -20.79 -3.20
CA PHE A 127 2.26 -20.68 -1.91
C PHE A 127 1.55 -21.44 -0.78
N GLY A 128 0.63 -22.34 -1.12
CA GLY A 128 -0.14 -23.09 -0.12
C GLY A 128 -1.21 -22.25 0.60
N ILE A 129 -1.37 -21.00 0.22
CA ILE A 129 -2.43 -20.10 0.67
C ILE A 129 -3.50 -20.13 -0.42
N ASN A 130 -4.66 -20.69 -0.11
CA ASN A 130 -5.78 -20.72 -1.04
C ASN A 130 -6.98 -20.03 -0.38
N GLU A 131 -6.90 -18.69 -0.31
CA GLU A 131 -8.00 -17.89 0.20
C GLU A 131 -8.86 -17.40 -0.96
N ILE A 132 -10.11 -17.85 -0.98
CA ILE A 132 -11.09 -17.38 -1.97
C ILE A 132 -11.51 -15.96 -1.58
N PRO A 133 -11.26 -14.96 -2.44
CA PRO A 133 -11.63 -13.58 -2.16
C PRO A 133 -13.15 -13.47 -1.93
N SER A 134 -13.56 -12.65 -0.97
CA SER A 134 -14.97 -12.39 -0.73
C SER A 134 -15.61 -11.72 -1.95
N THR A 135 -16.92 -11.92 -2.14
CA THR A 135 -17.67 -11.27 -3.23
C THR A 135 -17.47 -9.75 -3.24
N ASN A 136 -17.44 -9.13 -2.05
CA ASN A 136 -17.20 -7.68 -1.92
C ASN A 136 -15.80 -7.29 -2.40
N THR A 137 -14.78 -8.11 -2.15
CA THR A 137 -13.42 -7.90 -2.62
C THR A 137 -13.33 -7.97 -4.15
N ILE A 138 -14.01 -8.95 -4.76
CA ILE A 138 -14.06 -9.10 -6.22
C ILE A 138 -14.77 -7.91 -6.86
N VAL A 139 -15.92 -7.51 -6.33
CA VAL A 139 -16.69 -6.36 -6.84
C VAL A 139 -15.86 -5.07 -6.69
N GLY A 140 -15.25 -4.82 -5.52
CA GLY A 140 -14.39 -3.66 -5.30
C GLY A 140 -13.19 -3.64 -6.25
N GLY A 141 -12.51 -4.77 -6.45
CA GLY A 141 -11.41 -4.93 -7.39
C GLY A 141 -11.82 -4.66 -8.84
N PHE A 142 -13.02 -5.12 -9.23
CA PHE A 142 -13.56 -4.85 -10.56
C PHE A 142 -13.81 -3.34 -10.79
N PHE A 143 -14.42 -2.64 -9.82
CA PHE A 143 -14.61 -1.18 -9.93
C PHE A 143 -13.29 -0.42 -9.99
N LEU A 144 -12.28 -0.82 -9.21
CA LEU A 144 -10.93 -0.26 -9.29
C LEU A 144 -10.33 -0.44 -10.69
N PHE A 145 -10.42 -1.64 -11.24
CA PHE A 145 -9.88 -1.95 -12.56
C PHE A 145 -10.55 -1.14 -13.68
N VAL A 146 -11.88 -1.04 -13.65
CA VAL A 146 -12.65 -0.22 -14.60
C VAL A 146 -12.26 1.25 -14.48
N SER A 147 -12.11 1.77 -13.26
CA SER A 147 -11.70 3.15 -13.01
C SER A 147 -10.31 3.46 -13.56
N LEU A 148 -9.35 2.52 -13.40
CA LEU A 148 -8.00 2.65 -13.95
C LEU A 148 -7.99 2.69 -15.48
N ILE A 149 -8.76 1.80 -16.13
CA ILE A 149 -8.90 1.79 -17.59
C ILE A 149 -9.50 3.10 -18.06
N TYR A 150 -10.61 3.52 -17.47
CA TYR A 150 -11.30 4.76 -17.82
C TYR A 150 -10.38 5.99 -17.72
N TYR A 151 -9.67 6.11 -16.61
CA TYR A 151 -8.67 7.18 -16.42
C TYR A 151 -7.57 7.14 -17.47
N SER A 152 -7.01 5.95 -17.75
CA SER A 152 -5.95 5.77 -18.75
C SER A 152 -6.41 6.18 -20.16
N LEU A 153 -7.64 5.87 -20.52
CA LEU A 153 -8.21 6.23 -21.82
C LEU A 153 -8.42 7.75 -21.94
N ILE A 154 -8.97 8.40 -20.92
CA ILE A 154 -9.16 9.86 -20.91
C ILE A 154 -7.81 10.59 -21.02
N MET A 155 -6.81 10.17 -20.27
CA MET A 155 -5.49 10.80 -20.32
C MET A 155 -4.81 10.65 -21.68
N ARG A 156 -4.98 9.50 -22.34
CA ARG A 156 -4.50 9.32 -23.72
C ARG A 156 -5.21 10.25 -24.70
N TRP A 157 -6.50 10.44 -24.53
CA TRP A 157 -7.29 11.33 -25.40
C TRP A 157 -6.88 12.79 -25.21
N ASN A 158 -6.75 13.23 -23.97
CA ASN A 158 -6.34 14.60 -23.66
C ASN A 158 -4.93 14.94 -24.18
N LYS A 159 -3.98 14.01 -24.07
CA LYS A 159 -2.63 14.16 -24.63
C LYS A 159 -2.64 14.28 -26.16
N ARG A 160 -3.51 13.56 -26.85
CA ARG A 160 -3.68 13.68 -28.31
C ARG A 160 -4.29 15.02 -28.71
N TYR A 161 -5.24 15.51 -27.94
CA TYR A 161 -5.89 16.82 -28.21
C TYR A 161 -4.93 17.99 -28.08
N ILE A 162 -4.05 17.96 -27.09
CA ILE A 162 -3.02 18.99 -26.85
C ILE A 162 -1.89 18.91 -27.91
N ALA A 163 -1.61 17.74 -28.46
CA ALA A 163 -0.58 17.56 -29.49
C ALA A 163 -1.05 17.94 -30.91
N LEU A 164 -2.35 18.12 -31.11
CA LEU A 164 -2.96 18.47 -32.42
C LEU A 164 -3.35 19.97 -32.55
N ASN A 165 -3.28 20.72 -31.45
CA ASN A 165 -3.46 22.18 -31.38
C ASN A 165 -2.19 22.89 -30.95
#